data_3cf7463e474ad58f8ad840b86f2ab00a
#
_entry.id   3cf7463e474ad58f8ad840b86f2ab00a
#
_cell.length_a   1.000
_cell.length_b   1.000
_cell.length_c   1.000
_cell.angle_alpha   90.00
_cell.angle_beta   90.00
_cell.angle_gamma   90.00
#
_symmetry.space_group_name_H-M   'P 1'
#
loop_
_entity.id
_entity.type
_entity.pdbx_description
1 polymer ?
#
loop_
_entity_poly.entity_id
_entity_poly.type
_entity_poly.pdbx_seq_one_letter_code
_entity_poly.pdbx_strand_id
1 'polypeptide(L)'
;MKNIKIGDKITRVPLIQGGMGVGISLGRLAGSVAKAGGVGIISTAQIGYREEDFDRNPAAANERAIAGEMKKAREISGDGIIGYNIMVALKEYASHVKAAVKAGADIIISGAGLPTELPELVKGSLTKIAPIVSTDKSAKVILKYWDRKYKRTADLVVIEGPQAGGHLGFHKEELEKYTEESYSEEIKKIITTVKSYAEKYETEIPVIVAGGIYNREDVRKVDNLGADGIQVATRFITTEECDADIRYKEAHLKAKESDIAIVKSPVGMPGRAIMNKFMTRVMNGEQIPHSPCHGCLVKCSPKEIPYCITDGLINAVKGNVDEGLLFCGAKAWKAERLQTVQEVINDLF
;
A
#
# COMPACT_ATOMS: atom_id res chain seq x y z
N MET A 1 15.46 -12.82 9.19
CA MET A 1 14.11 -13.10 8.59
C MET A 1 14.16 -14.34 7.71
N LYS A 2 13.06 -15.09 7.62
CA LYS A 2 12.91 -16.25 6.73
C LYS A 2 12.13 -15.86 5.47
N ASN A 3 12.24 -16.67 4.41
CA ASN A 3 11.42 -16.48 3.22
C ASN A 3 9.92 -16.59 3.58
N ILE A 4 9.10 -15.70 2.99
CA ILE A 4 7.67 -15.62 3.29
C ILE A 4 6.93 -16.68 2.48
N LYS A 5 6.08 -17.47 3.14
CA LYS A 5 5.20 -18.44 2.50
C LYS A 5 3.83 -17.81 2.24
N ILE A 6 3.38 -17.87 0.99
CA ILE A 6 2.06 -17.39 0.56
C ILE A 6 1.38 -18.52 -0.21
N GLY A 7 0.50 -19.25 0.45
CA GLY A 7 -0.07 -20.48 -0.08
C GLY A 7 0.98 -21.56 -0.27
N ASP A 8 1.12 -22.02 -1.51
CA ASP A 8 2.14 -22.99 -1.96
C ASP A 8 3.43 -22.33 -2.46
N LYS A 9 3.45 -21.01 -2.61
CA LYS A 9 4.60 -20.25 -3.06
C LYS A 9 5.44 -19.72 -1.91
N ILE A 10 6.75 -19.61 -2.14
CA ILE A 10 7.73 -19.10 -1.16
C ILE A 10 8.56 -18.00 -1.83
N THR A 11 8.71 -16.87 -1.18
CA THR A 11 9.56 -15.77 -1.65
C THR A 11 11.03 -16.16 -1.58
N ARG A 12 11.90 -15.55 -2.40
CA ARG A 12 13.35 -15.68 -2.29
C ARG A 12 13.97 -14.64 -1.35
N VAL A 13 13.25 -13.52 -1.14
CA VAL A 13 13.61 -12.48 -0.17
C VAL A 13 12.38 -12.15 0.67
N PRO A 14 12.51 -11.89 1.99
CA PRO A 14 11.38 -11.64 2.88
C PRO A 14 10.81 -10.22 2.71
N LEU A 15 10.46 -9.85 1.49
CA LEU A 15 10.07 -8.51 1.07
C LEU A 15 8.72 -8.51 0.34
N ILE A 16 7.85 -7.60 0.76
CA ILE A 16 6.67 -7.18 0.00
C ILE A 16 6.90 -5.74 -0.47
N GLN A 17 6.73 -5.47 -1.76
CA GLN A 17 6.63 -4.10 -2.24
C GLN A 17 5.23 -3.60 -1.95
N GLY A 18 5.11 -2.56 -1.13
CA GLY A 18 3.81 -1.99 -0.76
C GLY A 18 3.09 -1.34 -1.94
N GLY A 19 1.79 -1.59 -2.07
CA GLY A 19 0.98 -1.02 -3.13
C GLY A 19 0.87 0.50 -3.04
N MET A 20 1.11 1.21 -4.14
CA MET A 20 1.09 2.66 -4.23
C MET A 20 0.18 3.11 -5.37
N GLY A 21 -0.95 3.72 -5.02
CA GLY A 21 -1.87 4.36 -5.97
C GLY A 21 -1.64 5.88 -6.03
N VAL A 22 -2.07 6.52 -7.06
CA VAL A 22 -2.59 6.08 -8.35
C VAL A 22 -1.42 5.87 -9.30
N GLY A 23 -1.35 4.69 -9.96
CA GLY A 23 -0.42 4.50 -11.07
C GLY A 23 1.07 4.42 -10.73
N ILE A 24 1.46 4.39 -9.45
CA ILE A 24 2.87 4.33 -9.03
C ILE A 24 3.36 2.89 -9.03
N SER A 25 2.59 1.95 -8.46
CA SER A 25 2.86 0.52 -8.54
C SER A 25 1.83 -0.17 -9.43
N LEU A 26 2.20 -0.36 -10.68
CA LEU A 26 1.45 -1.12 -11.67
C LEU A 26 2.20 -2.40 -12.05
N GLY A 27 1.92 -2.94 -13.22
CA GLY A 27 2.47 -4.22 -13.67
C GLY A 27 3.98 -4.23 -13.84
N ARG A 28 4.61 -3.11 -14.22
CA ARG A 28 6.06 -3.05 -14.41
C ARG A 28 6.80 -3.15 -13.08
N LEU A 29 6.48 -2.31 -12.11
CA LEU A 29 7.12 -2.36 -10.80
C LEU A 29 6.83 -3.70 -10.09
N ALA A 30 5.56 -4.08 -9.99
CA ALA A 30 5.16 -5.31 -9.31
C ALA A 30 5.80 -6.56 -9.95
N GLY A 31 5.81 -6.64 -11.28
CA GLY A 31 6.46 -7.72 -12.02
C GLY A 31 7.96 -7.78 -11.77
N SER A 32 8.64 -6.64 -11.73
CA SER A 32 10.09 -6.56 -11.48
C SER A 32 10.46 -6.99 -10.05
N VAL A 33 9.67 -6.58 -9.05
CA VAL A 33 9.89 -7.03 -7.66
C VAL A 33 9.65 -8.53 -7.52
N ALA A 34 8.60 -9.05 -8.14
CA ALA A 34 8.30 -10.48 -8.13
C ALA A 34 9.40 -11.30 -8.84
N LYS A 35 9.92 -10.80 -9.98
CA LYS A 35 11.07 -11.38 -10.68
C LYS A 35 12.33 -11.41 -9.81
N ALA A 36 12.55 -10.36 -9.02
CA ALA A 36 13.69 -10.28 -8.09
C ALA A 36 13.52 -11.15 -6.84
N GLY A 37 12.35 -11.78 -6.64
CA GLY A 37 12.09 -12.78 -5.60
C GLY A 37 11.31 -12.28 -4.38
N GLY A 38 10.88 -11.02 -4.38
CA GLY A 38 9.91 -10.48 -3.42
C GLY A 38 8.47 -10.72 -3.85
N VAL A 39 7.53 -10.06 -3.17
CA VAL A 39 6.12 -10.01 -3.56
C VAL A 39 5.84 -8.67 -4.22
N GLY A 40 5.46 -8.68 -5.49
CA GLY A 40 5.05 -7.49 -6.23
C GLY A 40 3.58 -7.18 -6.01
N ILE A 41 3.26 -5.93 -5.67
CA ILE A 41 1.89 -5.51 -5.38
C ILE A 41 1.43 -4.39 -6.31
N ILE A 42 0.36 -4.66 -7.04
CA ILE A 42 -0.32 -3.69 -7.89
C ILE A 42 -1.37 -2.94 -7.05
N SER A 43 -1.42 -1.62 -7.13
CA SER A 43 -2.48 -0.84 -6.48
C SER A 43 -3.67 -0.67 -7.40
N THR A 44 -4.89 -0.97 -6.91
CA THR A 44 -6.13 -0.82 -7.71
C THR A 44 -6.74 0.58 -7.64
N ALA A 45 -6.20 1.48 -6.82
CA ALA A 45 -6.74 2.84 -6.69
C ALA A 45 -6.69 3.57 -8.03
N GLN A 46 -7.86 3.77 -8.66
CA GLN A 46 -8.04 4.43 -9.96
C GLN A 46 -7.06 3.92 -11.03
N ILE A 47 -6.82 2.62 -11.02
CA ILE A 47 -5.84 1.93 -11.87
C ILE A 47 -6.09 2.15 -13.37
N GLY A 48 -7.36 2.37 -13.76
CA GLY A 48 -7.79 2.62 -15.13
C GLY A 48 -7.59 4.06 -15.61
N TYR A 49 -6.90 4.93 -14.89
CA TYR A 49 -6.74 6.35 -15.21
C TYR A 49 -6.09 6.65 -16.59
N ARG A 50 -5.50 5.65 -17.22
CA ARG A 50 -4.92 5.72 -18.58
C ARG A 50 -5.87 5.27 -19.67
N GLU A 51 -7.02 4.65 -19.31
CA GLU A 51 -8.02 4.19 -20.25
C GLU A 51 -8.77 5.39 -20.88
N GLU A 52 -9.08 5.34 -22.16
CA GLU A 52 -9.71 6.45 -22.91
C GLU A 52 -11.09 6.84 -22.37
N ASP A 53 -11.81 5.89 -21.78
CA ASP A 53 -13.15 6.08 -21.23
C ASP A 53 -13.17 6.30 -19.71
N PHE A 54 -12.01 6.46 -19.07
CA PHE A 54 -11.90 6.58 -17.61
C PHE A 54 -12.79 7.70 -17.03
N ASP A 55 -12.79 8.87 -17.65
CA ASP A 55 -13.59 10.01 -17.18
C ASP A 55 -15.10 9.79 -17.32
N ARG A 56 -15.53 8.90 -18.22
CA ARG A 56 -16.93 8.58 -18.49
C ARG A 56 -17.41 7.34 -17.75
N ASN A 57 -16.54 6.35 -17.60
CA ASN A 57 -16.87 5.06 -16.97
C ASN A 57 -15.68 4.52 -16.17
N PRO A 58 -15.32 5.18 -15.03
CA PRO A 58 -14.15 4.80 -14.23
C PRO A 58 -14.22 3.37 -13.70
N ALA A 59 -15.41 2.85 -13.38
CA ALA A 59 -15.57 1.49 -12.87
C ALA A 59 -15.14 0.43 -13.90
N ALA A 60 -15.63 0.54 -15.14
CA ALA A 60 -15.25 -0.40 -16.22
C ALA A 60 -13.78 -0.24 -16.63
N ALA A 61 -13.27 1.00 -16.68
CA ALA A 61 -11.86 1.29 -16.94
C ALA A 61 -10.95 0.62 -15.89
N ASN A 62 -11.29 0.75 -14.61
CA ASN A 62 -10.55 0.12 -13.52
C ASN A 62 -10.57 -1.41 -13.61
N GLU A 63 -11.72 -2.02 -13.92
CA GLU A 63 -11.82 -3.48 -14.05
C GLU A 63 -10.94 -4.03 -15.19
N ARG A 64 -10.93 -3.38 -16.35
CA ARG A 64 -10.05 -3.76 -17.47
C ARG A 64 -8.58 -3.60 -17.12
N ALA A 65 -8.23 -2.47 -16.50
CA ALA A 65 -6.84 -2.19 -16.12
C ALA A 65 -6.32 -3.16 -15.05
N ILE A 66 -7.16 -3.62 -14.10
CA ILE A 66 -6.78 -4.68 -13.15
C ILE A 66 -6.28 -5.92 -13.92
N ALA A 67 -7.05 -6.42 -14.86
CA ALA A 67 -6.64 -7.59 -15.65
C ALA A 67 -5.41 -7.31 -16.53
N GLY A 68 -5.33 -6.15 -17.15
CA GLY A 68 -4.21 -5.74 -18.02
C GLY A 68 -2.88 -5.62 -17.27
N GLU A 69 -2.88 -5.00 -16.10
CA GLU A 69 -1.67 -4.81 -15.31
C GLU A 69 -1.19 -6.14 -14.66
N MET A 70 -2.10 -7.06 -14.31
CA MET A 70 -1.70 -8.42 -13.90
C MET A 70 -1.02 -9.18 -15.04
N LYS A 71 -1.59 -9.14 -16.25
CA LYS A 71 -0.99 -9.78 -17.42
C LYS A 71 0.43 -9.28 -17.64
N LYS A 72 0.63 -7.97 -17.66
CA LYS A 72 1.94 -7.32 -17.80
C LYS A 72 2.92 -7.73 -16.69
N ALA A 73 2.46 -7.78 -15.44
CA ALA A 73 3.28 -8.20 -14.30
C ALA A 73 3.72 -9.67 -14.44
N ARG A 74 2.83 -10.55 -14.89
CA ARG A 74 3.14 -11.98 -15.14
C ARG A 74 4.14 -12.17 -16.29
N GLU A 75 4.02 -11.40 -17.37
CA GLU A 75 4.99 -11.43 -18.48
C GLU A 75 6.41 -11.08 -18.01
N ILE A 76 6.54 -10.16 -17.03
CA ILE A 76 7.84 -9.76 -16.47
C ILE A 76 8.37 -10.78 -15.44
N SER A 77 7.49 -11.24 -14.54
CA SER A 77 7.88 -12.04 -13.38
C SER A 77 7.94 -13.54 -13.59
N GLY A 78 7.28 -14.06 -14.62
CA GLY A 78 7.05 -15.50 -14.75
C GLY A 78 6.23 -16.03 -13.57
N ASP A 79 6.80 -16.96 -12.81
CA ASP A 79 6.15 -17.61 -11.65
C ASP A 79 6.23 -16.79 -10.34
N GLY A 80 6.72 -15.55 -10.40
CA GLY A 80 6.84 -14.66 -9.24
C GLY A 80 5.51 -14.40 -8.55
N ILE A 81 5.56 -14.03 -7.27
CA ILE A 81 4.36 -13.78 -6.46
C ILE A 81 3.86 -12.37 -6.71
N ILE A 82 2.61 -12.25 -7.19
CA ILE A 82 1.98 -10.96 -7.49
C ILE A 82 0.63 -10.87 -6.82
N GLY A 83 0.40 -9.75 -6.16
CA GLY A 83 -0.86 -9.44 -5.51
C GLY A 83 -1.38 -8.04 -5.82
N TYR A 84 -2.47 -7.71 -5.15
CA TYR A 84 -3.08 -6.39 -5.22
C TYR A 84 -3.19 -5.76 -3.85
N ASN A 85 -2.98 -4.44 -3.79
CA ASN A 85 -3.44 -3.62 -2.68
C ASN A 85 -4.80 -3.01 -3.05
N ILE A 86 -5.81 -3.25 -2.21
CA ILE A 86 -7.18 -2.78 -2.42
C ILE A 86 -7.67 -2.09 -1.15
N MET A 87 -7.93 -0.79 -1.25
CA MET A 87 -8.40 0.00 -0.11
C MET A 87 -9.89 -0.24 0.15
N VAL A 88 -10.26 -0.54 1.41
CA VAL A 88 -11.66 -0.70 1.85
C VAL A 88 -12.49 0.56 1.61
N ALA A 89 -11.88 1.74 1.66
CA ALA A 89 -12.52 3.03 1.42
C ALA A 89 -13.01 3.25 -0.02
N LEU A 90 -12.59 2.42 -0.98
CA LEU A 90 -13.04 2.51 -2.37
C LEU A 90 -14.51 2.13 -2.49
N LYS A 91 -15.27 2.90 -3.29
CA LYS A 91 -16.68 2.58 -3.58
C LYS A 91 -16.83 1.23 -4.27
N GLU A 92 -15.92 0.90 -5.19
CA GLU A 92 -15.92 -0.35 -5.95
C GLU A 92 -15.04 -1.44 -5.31
N TYR A 93 -14.88 -1.43 -3.97
CA TYR A 93 -14.04 -2.39 -3.24
C TYR A 93 -14.30 -3.85 -3.62
N ALA A 94 -15.57 -4.27 -3.52
CA ALA A 94 -15.95 -5.65 -3.82
C ALA A 94 -15.72 -6.04 -5.29
N SER A 95 -15.97 -5.12 -6.22
CA SER A 95 -15.72 -5.32 -7.65
C SER A 95 -14.23 -5.48 -7.93
N HIS A 96 -13.39 -4.63 -7.33
CA HIS A 96 -11.92 -4.73 -7.47
C HIS A 96 -11.37 -6.03 -6.89
N VAL A 97 -11.87 -6.50 -5.74
CA VAL A 97 -11.48 -7.81 -5.17
C VAL A 97 -11.84 -8.95 -6.14
N LYS A 98 -13.05 -8.97 -6.66
CA LYS A 98 -13.49 -10.00 -7.62
C LYS A 98 -12.68 -9.96 -8.92
N ALA A 99 -12.40 -8.75 -9.44
CA ALA A 99 -11.57 -8.58 -10.62
C ALA A 99 -10.12 -9.06 -10.39
N ALA A 100 -9.54 -8.77 -9.21
CA ALA A 100 -8.21 -9.23 -8.81
C ALA A 100 -8.14 -10.76 -8.69
N VAL A 101 -9.15 -11.38 -8.09
CA VAL A 101 -9.28 -12.85 -8.03
C VAL A 101 -9.37 -13.45 -9.43
N LYS A 102 -10.23 -12.90 -10.30
CA LYS A 102 -10.38 -13.34 -11.70
C LYS A 102 -9.10 -13.18 -12.49
N ALA A 103 -8.31 -12.15 -12.20
CA ALA A 103 -7.01 -11.91 -12.83
C ALA A 103 -5.89 -12.84 -12.32
N GLY A 104 -6.17 -13.71 -11.34
CA GLY A 104 -5.20 -14.68 -10.81
C GLY A 104 -4.23 -14.09 -9.80
N ALA A 105 -4.70 -13.20 -8.93
CA ALA A 105 -3.91 -12.68 -7.82
C ALA A 105 -3.47 -13.79 -6.86
N ASP A 106 -2.18 -13.83 -6.49
CA ASP A 106 -1.69 -14.75 -5.46
C ASP A 106 -2.16 -14.29 -4.07
N ILE A 107 -2.19 -12.96 -3.84
CA ILE A 107 -2.60 -12.37 -2.56
C ILE A 107 -3.31 -11.03 -2.76
N ILE A 108 -4.26 -10.73 -1.90
CA ILE A 108 -4.87 -9.40 -1.76
C ILE A 108 -4.54 -8.86 -0.38
N ILE A 109 -3.87 -7.70 -0.35
CA ILE A 109 -3.55 -6.95 0.87
C ILE A 109 -4.54 -5.78 0.96
N SER A 110 -5.27 -5.66 2.07
CA SER A 110 -6.36 -4.70 2.19
C SER A 110 -6.27 -3.88 3.47
N GLY A 111 -6.41 -2.57 3.32
CA GLY A 111 -6.33 -1.58 4.40
C GLY A 111 -7.18 -0.35 4.07
N ALA A 112 -6.85 0.81 4.68
CA ALA A 112 -7.68 2.02 4.67
C ALA A 112 -9.13 1.73 5.13
N GLY A 113 -9.23 1.02 6.24
CA GLY A 113 -10.42 0.45 6.87
C GLY A 113 -10.24 -1.04 7.16
N LEU A 114 -11.14 -1.62 7.95
CA LEU A 114 -11.10 -3.05 8.27
C LEU A 114 -11.76 -3.86 7.14
N PRO A 115 -11.05 -4.80 6.48
CA PRO A 115 -11.56 -5.56 5.35
C PRO A 115 -12.48 -6.70 5.79
N THR A 116 -13.62 -6.35 6.42
CA THR A 116 -14.55 -7.31 7.05
C THR A 116 -15.15 -8.31 6.08
N GLU A 117 -15.32 -7.94 4.80
CA GLU A 117 -15.96 -8.81 3.78
C GLU A 117 -14.95 -9.59 2.92
N LEU A 118 -13.66 -9.30 3.06
CA LEU A 118 -12.63 -9.88 2.20
C LEU A 118 -12.64 -11.42 2.14
N PRO A 119 -12.84 -12.16 3.27
CA PRO A 119 -12.93 -13.62 3.22
C PRO A 119 -14.06 -14.16 2.36
N GLU A 120 -15.22 -13.49 2.35
CA GLU A 120 -16.36 -13.91 1.52
C GLU A 120 -16.13 -13.59 0.05
N LEU A 121 -15.51 -12.44 -0.24
CA LEU A 121 -15.24 -11.99 -1.62
C LEU A 121 -14.24 -12.89 -2.36
N VAL A 122 -13.32 -13.55 -1.64
CA VAL A 122 -12.34 -14.48 -2.22
C VAL A 122 -12.73 -15.95 -2.08
N LYS A 123 -13.90 -16.26 -1.53
CA LYS A 123 -14.36 -17.61 -1.27
C LYS A 123 -14.34 -18.49 -2.53
N GLY A 124 -13.79 -19.69 -2.41
CA GLY A 124 -13.66 -20.63 -3.54
C GLY A 124 -12.48 -20.35 -4.47
N SER A 125 -11.67 -19.33 -4.21
CA SER A 125 -10.43 -19.06 -4.95
C SER A 125 -9.18 -19.54 -4.18
N LEU A 126 -8.04 -19.57 -4.88
CA LEU A 126 -6.73 -19.83 -4.27
C LEU A 126 -6.07 -18.56 -3.72
N THR A 127 -6.63 -17.39 -4.00
CA THR A 127 -6.09 -16.08 -3.60
C THR A 127 -6.02 -15.96 -2.08
N LYS A 128 -4.83 -15.63 -1.58
CA LYS A 128 -4.57 -15.40 -0.16
C LYS A 128 -4.99 -14.00 0.25
N ILE A 129 -5.26 -13.80 1.54
CA ILE A 129 -5.73 -12.52 2.05
C ILE A 129 -4.93 -12.04 3.25
N ALA A 130 -4.64 -10.74 3.26
CA ALA A 130 -3.89 -10.09 4.32
C ALA A 130 -4.56 -8.76 4.71
N PRO A 131 -4.96 -8.58 5.97
CA PRO A 131 -5.37 -7.28 6.47
C PRO A 131 -4.14 -6.41 6.78
N ILE A 132 -4.27 -5.09 6.59
CA ILE A 132 -3.34 -4.12 7.15
C ILE A 132 -3.88 -3.68 8.50
N VAL A 133 -3.05 -3.72 9.53
CA VAL A 133 -3.37 -3.29 10.89
C VAL A 133 -2.29 -2.33 11.40
N SER A 134 -2.66 -1.40 12.27
CA SER A 134 -1.71 -0.43 12.84
C SER A 134 -1.56 -0.60 14.36
N THR A 135 -2.50 -1.27 15.02
CA THR A 135 -2.52 -1.48 16.46
C THR A 135 -2.97 -2.89 16.82
N ASP A 136 -2.60 -3.39 17.99
CA ASP A 136 -3.07 -4.67 18.53
C ASP A 136 -4.60 -4.72 18.63
N LYS A 137 -5.23 -3.58 18.95
CA LYS A 137 -6.69 -3.47 18.94
C LYS A 137 -7.27 -3.75 17.56
N SER A 138 -6.72 -3.18 16.49
CA SER A 138 -7.20 -3.40 15.12
C SER A 138 -6.96 -4.85 14.69
N ALA A 139 -5.82 -5.45 15.04
CA ALA A 139 -5.52 -6.86 14.78
C ALA A 139 -6.53 -7.79 15.47
N LYS A 140 -6.79 -7.58 16.76
CA LYS A 140 -7.80 -8.34 17.52
C LYS A 140 -9.20 -8.22 16.91
N VAL A 141 -9.60 -7.02 16.49
CA VAL A 141 -10.93 -6.78 15.92
C VAL A 141 -11.10 -7.55 14.62
N ILE A 142 -10.17 -7.41 13.66
CA ILE A 142 -10.33 -8.01 12.34
C ILE A 142 -10.21 -9.55 12.40
N LEU A 143 -9.21 -10.08 13.11
CA LEU A 143 -9.01 -11.51 13.21
C LEU A 143 -10.18 -12.20 13.94
N LYS A 144 -10.68 -11.60 15.04
CA LYS A 144 -11.88 -12.09 15.74
C LYS A 144 -13.13 -12.03 14.86
N TYR A 145 -13.27 -10.98 14.03
CA TYR A 145 -14.42 -10.88 13.12
C TYR A 145 -14.39 -11.99 12.08
N TRP A 146 -13.24 -12.20 11.41
CA TRP A 146 -13.10 -13.25 10.42
C TRP A 146 -13.28 -14.65 11.01
N ASP A 147 -12.71 -14.91 12.19
CA ASP A 147 -12.88 -16.16 12.93
C ASP A 147 -14.36 -16.45 13.24
N ARG A 148 -15.09 -15.47 13.78
CA ARG A 148 -16.48 -15.67 14.19
C ARG A 148 -17.43 -15.84 13.01
N LYS A 149 -17.28 -14.98 11.99
CA LYS A 149 -18.22 -14.93 10.88
C LYS A 149 -17.92 -15.97 9.80
N TYR A 150 -16.65 -16.16 9.47
CA TYR A 150 -16.25 -16.98 8.33
C TYR A 150 -15.52 -18.27 8.70
N LYS A 151 -15.24 -18.49 9.99
CA LYS A 151 -14.41 -19.62 10.45
C LYS A 151 -13.07 -19.69 9.71
N ARG A 152 -12.45 -18.54 9.49
CA ARG A 152 -11.20 -18.35 8.77
C ARG A 152 -10.33 -17.31 9.47
N THR A 153 -9.00 -17.44 9.31
CA THR A 153 -8.01 -16.45 9.73
C THR A 153 -7.33 -15.81 8.52
N ALA A 154 -6.41 -14.86 8.74
CA ALA A 154 -5.56 -14.27 7.71
C ALA A 154 -4.51 -15.28 7.22
N ASP A 155 -4.12 -15.17 5.94
CA ASP A 155 -2.98 -15.92 5.40
C ASP A 155 -1.65 -15.19 5.66
N LEU A 156 -1.70 -13.90 5.97
CA LEU A 156 -0.59 -13.02 6.31
C LEU A 156 -1.15 -11.75 6.97
N VAL A 157 -0.39 -11.09 7.82
CA VAL A 157 -0.78 -9.78 8.41
C VAL A 157 0.30 -8.75 8.13
N VAL A 158 -0.11 -7.55 7.66
CA VAL A 158 0.78 -6.40 7.49
C VAL A 158 0.56 -5.43 8.65
N ILE A 159 1.62 -5.09 9.37
CA ILE A 159 1.63 -4.05 10.40
C ILE A 159 2.14 -2.76 9.77
N GLU A 160 1.28 -1.76 9.65
CA GLU A 160 1.65 -0.45 9.12
C GLU A 160 1.91 0.54 10.26
N GLY A 161 3.18 0.92 10.44
CA GLY A 161 3.62 1.79 11.50
C GLY A 161 3.43 3.30 11.24
N PRO A 162 3.61 4.14 12.27
CA PRO A 162 3.38 5.58 12.20
C PRO A 162 4.34 6.33 11.25
N GLN A 163 5.43 5.70 10.82
CA GLN A 163 6.38 6.26 9.84
C GLN A 163 6.05 5.89 8.39
N ALA A 164 4.94 5.20 8.13
CA ALA A 164 4.49 4.87 6.80
C ALA A 164 4.15 6.12 5.97
N GLY A 165 3.97 5.93 4.68
CA GLY A 165 3.54 6.96 3.72
C GLY A 165 2.09 6.78 3.30
N GLY A 166 1.53 7.77 2.62
CA GLY A 166 0.13 7.75 2.22
C GLY A 166 -0.80 7.93 3.41
N HIS A 167 -1.95 7.28 3.37
CA HIS A 167 -2.94 7.34 4.45
C HIS A 167 -2.47 6.51 5.65
N LEU A 168 -2.55 7.11 6.83
CA LEU A 168 -2.08 6.49 8.06
C LEU A 168 -3.26 5.97 8.88
N GLY A 169 -3.15 4.74 9.39
CA GLY A 169 -4.16 4.07 10.20
C GLY A 169 -4.22 4.56 11.66
N PHE A 170 -3.87 5.82 11.91
CA PHE A 170 -3.80 6.48 13.21
C PHE A 170 -4.59 7.78 13.19
N HIS A 171 -5.06 8.25 14.36
CA HIS A 171 -5.45 9.64 14.53
C HIS A 171 -4.19 10.52 14.62
N LYS A 172 -4.32 11.80 14.25
CA LYS A 172 -3.17 12.72 14.24
C LYS A 172 -2.49 12.81 15.60
N GLU A 173 -3.27 12.85 16.66
CA GLU A 173 -2.80 12.93 18.04
C GLU A 173 -2.09 11.65 18.51
N GLU A 174 -2.39 10.51 17.89
CA GLU A 174 -1.72 9.24 18.17
C GLU A 174 -0.35 9.19 17.51
N LEU A 175 -0.21 9.76 16.30
CA LEU A 175 1.08 9.82 15.60
C LEU A 175 2.16 10.54 16.40
N GLU A 176 1.77 11.59 17.17
CA GLU A 176 2.69 12.36 18.01
C GLU A 176 3.10 11.62 19.28
N LYS A 177 2.32 10.61 19.71
CA LYS A 177 2.59 9.83 20.93
C LYS A 177 3.50 8.62 20.69
N TYR A 178 3.52 8.08 19.48
CA TYR A 178 4.35 6.91 19.17
C TYR A 178 5.80 7.32 18.94
N THR A 179 6.67 6.90 19.84
CA THR A 179 8.13 6.84 19.64
C THR A 179 8.49 5.52 18.95
N GLU A 180 9.71 5.38 18.47
CA GLU A 180 10.22 4.10 17.93
C GLU A 180 10.09 2.97 18.96
N GLU A 181 10.43 3.26 20.23
CA GLU A 181 10.37 2.28 21.32
C GLU A 181 8.92 1.87 21.64
N SER A 182 8.03 2.84 21.86
CA SER A 182 6.62 2.52 22.20
C SER A 182 5.90 1.80 21.07
N TYR A 183 6.23 2.07 19.80
CA TYR A 183 5.65 1.34 18.69
C TYR A 183 6.26 -0.06 18.52
N SER A 184 7.52 -0.26 18.89
CA SER A 184 8.14 -1.59 18.95
C SER A 184 7.39 -2.52 19.90
N GLU A 185 6.94 -2.02 21.05
CA GLU A 185 6.10 -2.79 21.96
C GLU A 185 4.71 -3.09 21.38
N GLU A 186 4.15 -2.17 20.60
CA GLU A 186 2.88 -2.41 19.91
C GLU A 186 3.03 -3.50 18.84
N ILE A 187 4.12 -3.50 18.06
CA ILE A 187 4.45 -4.56 17.09
C ILE A 187 4.50 -5.93 17.79
N LYS A 188 5.19 -6.05 18.94
CA LYS A 188 5.26 -7.32 19.69
C LYS A 188 3.89 -7.82 20.15
N LYS A 189 3.01 -6.91 20.59
CA LYS A 189 1.62 -7.27 20.95
C LYS A 189 0.85 -7.80 19.74
N ILE A 190 0.97 -7.15 18.59
CA ILE A 190 0.32 -7.60 17.36
C ILE A 190 0.83 -8.98 16.96
N ILE A 191 2.16 -9.20 16.99
CA ILE A 191 2.78 -10.50 16.70
C ILE A 191 2.19 -11.59 17.64
N THR A 192 2.10 -11.29 18.95
CA THR A 192 1.51 -12.21 19.93
C THR A 192 0.05 -12.54 19.60
N THR A 193 -0.74 -11.53 19.25
CA THR A 193 -2.13 -11.72 18.83
C THR A 193 -2.22 -12.61 17.58
N VAL A 194 -1.41 -12.34 16.55
CA VAL A 194 -1.41 -13.14 15.31
C VAL A 194 -1.00 -14.60 15.59
N LYS A 195 0.02 -14.82 16.42
CA LYS A 195 0.45 -16.18 16.83
C LYS A 195 -0.67 -16.98 17.48
N SER A 196 -1.51 -16.36 18.31
CA SER A 196 -2.66 -17.07 18.93
C SER A 196 -3.68 -17.57 17.91
N TYR A 197 -3.84 -16.86 16.78
CA TYR A 197 -4.68 -17.34 15.68
C TYR A 197 -3.97 -18.37 14.80
N ALA A 198 -2.66 -18.26 14.61
CA ALA A 198 -1.86 -19.26 13.93
C ALA A 198 -1.96 -20.62 14.65
N GLU A 199 -1.82 -20.64 15.97
CA GLU A 199 -1.99 -21.81 16.82
C GLU A 199 -3.43 -22.37 16.73
N LYS A 200 -4.44 -21.50 16.87
CA LYS A 200 -5.84 -21.89 16.79
C LYS A 200 -6.23 -22.58 15.48
N TYR A 201 -5.65 -22.13 14.37
CA TYR A 201 -5.95 -22.62 13.02
C TYR A 201 -4.91 -23.62 12.51
N GLU A 202 -3.93 -24.01 13.36
CA GLU A 202 -2.84 -24.92 13.02
C GLU A 202 -2.14 -24.54 11.69
N THR A 203 -1.87 -23.23 11.50
CA THR A 203 -1.30 -22.68 10.26
C THR A 203 -0.24 -21.63 10.56
N GLU A 204 0.62 -21.37 9.59
CA GLU A 204 1.54 -20.23 9.64
C GLU A 204 0.82 -18.96 9.17
N ILE A 205 0.96 -17.86 9.92
CA ILE A 205 0.47 -16.52 9.56
C ILE A 205 1.67 -15.57 9.63
N PRO A 206 2.39 -15.37 8.53
CA PRO A 206 3.54 -14.47 8.52
C PRO A 206 3.13 -13.04 8.91
N VAL A 207 3.94 -12.40 9.74
CA VAL A 207 3.76 -11.00 10.15
C VAL A 207 4.79 -10.13 9.45
N ILE A 208 4.31 -9.17 8.69
CA ILE A 208 5.09 -8.26 7.87
C ILE A 208 5.04 -6.86 8.47
N VAL A 209 6.19 -6.26 8.75
CA VAL A 209 6.25 -4.90 9.28
C VAL A 209 6.51 -3.89 8.17
N ALA A 210 5.77 -2.79 8.20
CA ALA A 210 5.84 -1.68 7.24
C ALA A 210 5.97 -0.33 7.94
N GLY A 211 6.56 0.65 7.26
CA GLY A 211 6.72 2.02 7.74
C GLY A 211 8.08 2.29 8.37
N GLY A 212 8.80 3.28 7.83
CA GLY A 212 10.10 3.70 8.35
C GLY A 212 11.29 2.81 8.00
N ILE A 213 11.11 1.78 7.17
CA ILE A 213 12.17 0.87 6.75
C ILE A 213 12.85 1.43 5.49
N TYR A 214 14.14 1.75 5.58
CA TYR A 214 14.89 2.36 4.50
C TYR A 214 16.15 1.56 4.13
N ASN A 215 16.83 0.97 5.09
CA ASN A 215 18.10 0.28 4.91
C ASN A 215 18.17 -1.03 5.73
N ARG A 216 19.30 -1.73 5.63
CA ARG A 216 19.55 -3.01 6.32
C ARG A 216 19.48 -2.89 7.85
N GLU A 217 19.84 -1.76 8.44
CA GLU A 217 19.75 -1.56 9.89
C GLU A 217 18.27 -1.53 10.33
N ASP A 218 17.41 -0.83 9.58
CA ASP A 218 15.97 -0.82 9.85
C ASP A 218 15.36 -2.23 9.71
N VAL A 219 15.82 -3.01 8.73
CA VAL A 219 15.41 -4.43 8.57
C VAL A 219 15.80 -5.26 9.79
N ARG A 220 17.04 -5.11 10.29
CA ARG A 220 17.50 -5.82 11.49
C ARG A 220 16.68 -5.45 12.72
N LYS A 221 16.29 -4.18 12.88
CA LYS A 221 15.46 -3.75 14.01
C LYS A 221 14.13 -4.51 14.03
N VAL A 222 13.42 -4.58 12.92
CA VAL A 222 12.12 -5.28 12.87
C VAL A 222 12.26 -6.80 12.90
N ASP A 223 13.34 -7.36 12.39
CA ASP A 223 13.69 -8.79 12.54
C ASP A 223 13.85 -9.16 14.04
N ASN A 224 14.56 -8.33 14.80
CA ASN A 224 14.74 -8.50 16.26
C ASN A 224 13.42 -8.40 17.05
N LEU A 225 12.39 -7.77 16.50
CA LEU A 225 11.05 -7.74 17.08
C LEU A 225 10.26 -9.03 16.82
N GLY A 226 10.76 -9.89 15.93
CA GLY A 226 10.14 -11.16 15.55
C GLY A 226 9.23 -11.07 14.32
N ALA A 227 9.41 -10.07 13.45
CA ALA A 227 8.75 -10.01 12.16
C ALA A 227 9.27 -11.09 11.22
N ASP A 228 8.40 -11.66 10.39
CA ASP A 228 8.76 -12.66 9.39
C ASP A 228 9.28 -12.03 8.09
N GLY A 229 8.89 -10.79 7.82
CA GLY A 229 9.32 -10.04 6.65
C GLY A 229 9.02 -8.55 6.77
N ILE A 230 9.34 -7.80 5.72
CA ILE A 230 9.12 -6.36 5.64
C ILE A 230 8.22 -5.99 4.45
N GLN A 231 7.48 -4.87 4.60
CA GLN A 231 6.85 -4.21 3.46
C GLN A 231 7.46 -2.82 3.28
N VAL A 232 7.92 -2.53 2.06
CA VAL A 232 8.56 -1.27 1.70
C VAL A 232 7.88 -0.69 0.46
N ALA A 233 7.52 0.59 0.50
CA ALA A 233 6.87 1.28 -0.61
C ALA A 233 7.76 2.41 -1.14
N THR A 234 8.05 3.41 -0.33
CA THR A 234 8.72 4.65 -0.73
C THR A 234 10.07 4.45 -1.44
N ARG A 235 10.85 3.45 -1.02
CA ARG A 235 12.12 3.09 -1.68
C ARG A 235 11.95 2.71 -3.15
N PHE A 236 10.80 2.14 -3.51
CA PHE A 236 10.49 1.74 -4.88
C PHE A 236 9.94 2.88 -5.74
N ILE A 237 9.59 4.04 -5.17
CA ILE A 237 9.20 5.23 -5.95
C ILE A 237 10.36 5.70 -6.83
N THR A 238 11.57 5.74 -6.28
CA THR A 238 12.77 6.20 -6.97
C THR A 238 13.51 5.05 -7.65
N THR A 239 12.76 4.13 -8.25
CA THR A 239 13.33 3.06 -9.08
C THR A 239 13.04 3.28 -10.56
N GLU A 240 13.90 2.72 -11.40
CA GLU A 240 13.71 2.74 -12.85
C GLU A 240 12.38 2.08 -13.23
N GLU A 241 12.01 1.00 -12.55
CA GLU A 241 10.83 0.19 -12.82
C GLU A 241 9.53 0.76 -12.26
N CYS A 242 9.57 1.74 -11.37
CA CYS A 242 8.36 2.44 -10.92
C CYS A 242 7.58 3.00 -12.12
N ASP A 243 6.24 2.80 -12.11
CA ASP A 243 5.37 3.11 -13.25
C ASP A 243 5.03 4.60 -13.41
N ALA A 244 5.42 5.44 -12.44
CA ALA A 244 5.21 6.88 -12.47
C ALA A 244 6.13 7.60 -13.48
N ASP A 245 5.70 8.78 -13.91
CA ASP A 245 6.51 9.70 -14.73
C ASP A 245 7.85 10.02 -14.02
N ILE A 246 8.88 10.29 -14.81
CA ILE A 246 10.22 10.59 -14.27
C ILE A 246 10.20 11.82 -13.35
N ARG A 247 9.40 12.83 -13.64
CA ARG A 247 9.26 14.06 -12.85
C ARG A 247 8.71 13.79 -11.44
N TYR A 248 7.85 12.77 -11.30
CA TYR A 248 7.38 12.29 -9.99
C TYR A 248 8.55 11.73 -9.16
N LYS A 249 9.38 10.89 -9.77
CA LYS A 249 10.57 10.31 -9.13
C LYS A 249 11.59 11.39 -8.74
N GLU A 250 11.86 12.32 -9.65
CA GLU A 250 12.75 13.44 -9.40
C GLU A 250 12.27 14.36 -8.27
N ALA A 251 10.94 14.56 -8.13
CA ALA A 251 10.41 15.33 -7.01
C ALA A 251 10.71 14.65 -5.66
N HIS A 252 10.71 13.31 -5.61
CA HIS A 252 11.10 12.55 -4.41
C HIS A 252 12.61 12.63 -4.16
N LEU A 253 13.45 12.61 -5.20
CA LEU A 253 14.91 12.76 -5.08
C LEU A 253 15.32 14.16 -4.60
N LYS A 254 14.51 15.17 -4.89
CA LYS A 254 14.78 16.58 -4.49
C LYS A 254 14.23 16.90 -3.10
N ALA A 255 13.35 16.05 -2.54
CA ALA A 255 12.70 16.30 -1.26
C ALA A 255 13.70 16.25 -0.10
N LYS A 256 13.59 17.23 0.80
CA LYS A 256 14.36 17.30 2.06
C LYS A 256 13.52 16.78 3.20
N GLU A 257 14.15 16.48 4.31
CA GLU A 257 13.45 16.03 5.54
C GLU A 257 12.37 17.04 5.98
N SER A 258 12.69 18.34 5.89
CA SER A 258 11.76 19.45 6.20
C SER A 258 10.52 19.50 5.30
N ASP A 259 10.56 18.88 4.14
CA ASP A 259 9.45 18.88 3.19
C ASP A 259 8.45 17.76 3.46
N ILE A 260 8.78 16.82 4.35
CA ILE A 260 7.90 15.69 4.68
C ILE A 260 6.96 16.07 5.83
N ALA A 261 5.66 16.07 5.56
CA ALA A 261 4.67 16.50 6.54
C ALA A 261 3.45 15.60 6.62
N ILE A 262 2.75 15.66 7.76
CA ILE A 262 1.42 15.08 7.91
C ILE A 262 0.41 16.08 7.35
N VAL A 263 -0.37 15.62 6.37
CA VAL A 263 -1.36 16.42 5.65
C VAL A 263 -2.77 15.89 5.87
N LYS A 264 -3.76 16.77 5.76
CA LYS A 264 -5.17 16.39 5.79
C LYS A 264 -5.58 15.84 4.43
N SER A 265 -6.10 14.61 4.42
CA SER A 265 -6.61 13.98 3.21
C SER A 265 -8.14 14.03 3.14
N PRO A 266 -8.73 14.19 1.95
CA PRO A 266 -10.18 14.08 1.73
C PRO A 266 -10.78 12.72 2.11
N VAL A 267 -9.95 11.69 2.26
CA VAL A 267 -10.37 10.34 2.72
C VAL A 267 -10.78 10.34 4.20
N GLY A 268 -10.48 11.40 4.95
CA GLY A 268 -10.78 11.52 6.38
C GLY A 268 -9.71 10.89 7.29
N MET A 269 -8.60 10.45 6.74
CA MET A 269 -7.43 9.94 7.47
C MET A 269 -6.26 10.93 7.31
N PRO A 270 -5.36 11.08 8.29
CA PRO A 270 -4.12 11.81 8.06
C PRO A 270 -3.29 11.09 6.98
N GLY A 271 -2.56 11.86 6.19
CA GLY A 271 -1.63 11.34 5.19
C GLY A 271 -0.24 11.89 5.40
N ARG A 272 0.79 11.19 4.94
CA ARG A 272 2.15 11.75 4.88
C ARG A 272 2.55 11.99 3.43
N ALA A 273 2.98 13.22 3.15
CA ALA A 273 3.28 13.68 1.80
C ALA A 273 4.44 14.70 1.77
N ILE A 274 4.95 14.96 0.59
CA ILE A 274 5.86 16.07 0.31
C ILE A 274 5.07 17.37 0.27
N MET A 275 5.52 18.38 1.01
CA MET A 275 5.00 19.75 0.98
C MET A 275 5.48 20.48 -0.26
N ASN A 276 4.82 20.22 -1.38
CA ASN A 276 5.02 20.90 -2.66
C ASN A 276 4.10 22.13 -2.78
N LYS A 277 4.07 22.79 -3.93
CA LYS A 277 3.20 23.96 -4.18
C LYS A 277 1.73 23.61 -4.00
N PHE A 278 1.28 22.45 -4.49
CA PHE A 278 -0.10 21.97 -4.35
C PHE A 278 -0.50 21.87 -2.88
N MET A 279 0.28 21.15 -2.07
CA MET A 279 -0.04 20.96 -0.66
C MET A 279 0.09 22.26 0.15
N THR A 280 0.99 23.15 -0.20
CA THR A 280 1.10 24.47 0.42
C THR A 280 -0.17 25.30 0.20
N ARG A 281 -0.73 25.32 -1.01
CA ARG A 281 -2.01 25.98 -1.32
C ARG A 281 -3.16 25.38 -0.49
N VAL A 282 -3.27 24.05 -0.47
CA VAL A 282 -4.28 23.33 0.31
C VAL A 282 -4.17 23.63 1.81
N MET A 283 -2.96 23.61 2.37
CA MET A 283 -2.74 23.88 3.79
C MET A 283 -3.00 25.34 4.17
N ASN A 284 -2.88 26.27 3.22
CA ASN A 284 -3.27 27.68 3.38
C ASN A 284 -4.78 27.92 3.20
N GLY A 285 -5.57 26.86 3.03
CA GLY A 285 -7.03 26.93 2.96
C GLY A 285 -7.58 27.20 1.56
N GLU A 286 -6.77 27.09 0.51
CA GLU A 286 -7.25 27.23 -0.87
C GLU A 286 -8.08 26.00 -1.25
N GLN A 287 -9.25 26.25 -1.84
CA GLN A 287 -10.03 25.21 -2.51
C GLN A 287 -9.53 25.02 -3.93
N ILE A 288 -9.03 23.83 -4.22
CA ILE A 288 -8.53 23.50 -5.55
C ILE A 288 -9.69 23.02 -6.43
N PRO A 289 -9.95 23.68 -7.57
CA PRO A 289 -10.94 23.20 -8.53
C PRO A 289 -10.63 21.75 -8.97
N HIS A 290 -11.66 20.96 -9.17
CA HIS A 290 -11.53 19.56 -9.54
C HIS A 290 -12.42 19.22 -10.75
N SER A 291 -12.03 18.15 -11.45
CA SER A 291 -12.81 17.55 -12.54
C SER A 291 -14.13 16.95 -12.02
N PRO A 292 -15.06 16.54 -12.92
CA PRO A 292 -16.25 15.80 -12.52
C PRO A 292 -15.89 14.58 -11.67
N CYS A 293 -16.70 14.32 -10.64
CA CYS A 293 -16.41 13.28 -9.65
C CYS A 293 -16.40 11.89 -10.26
N HIS A 294 -15.30 11.16 -10.10
CA HIS A 294 -15.12 9.78 -10.53
C HIS A 294 -15.76 8.74 -9.58
N GLY A 295 -16.40 9.16 -8.50
CA GLY A 295 -17.04 8.25 -7.55
C GLY A 295 -16.07 7.29 -6.84
N CYS A 296 -14.85 7.71 -6.57
CA CYS A 296 -13.76 6.84 -6.10
C CYS A 296 -13.93 6.31 -4.66
N LEU A 297 -14.56 7.08 -3.78
CA LEU A 297 -14.63 6.79 -2.34
C LEU A 297 -16.09 6.67 -1.86
N VAL A 298 -16.29 5.80 -0.85
CA VAL A 298 -17.60 5.66 -0.18
C VAL A 298 -17.98 6.93 0.58
N LYS A 299 -17.02 7.51 1.31
CA LYS A 299 -17.22 8.70 2.14
C LYS A 299 -16.49 9.89 1.54
N CYS A 300 -17.07 10.51 0.53
CA CYS A 300 -16.54 11.74 -0.05
C CYS A 300 -17.71 12.66 -0.42
N SER A 301 -17.63 13.90 0.04
CA SER A 301 -18.55 14.98 -0.36
C SER A 301 -17.80 15.95 -1.28
N PRO A 302 -17.96 15.88 -2.61
CA PRO A 302 -17.20 16.72 -3.56
C PRO A 302 -17.34 18.23 -3.30
N LYS A 303 -18.41 18.67 -2.64
CA LYS A 303 -18.65 20.08 -2.32
C LYS A 303 -17.89 20.56 -1.08
N GLU A 304 -17.41 19.64 -0.24
CA GLU A 304 -16.84 19.95 1.09
C GLU A 304 -15.34 19.68 1.15
N ILE A 305 -14.77 18.97 0.16
CA ILE A 305 -13.35 18.63 0.12
C ILE A 305 -12.50 19.81 -0.36
N PRO A 306 -11.32 20.04 0.19
CA PRO A 306 -10.42 21.09 -0.27
C PRO A 306 -9.83 20.79 -1.66
N TYR A 307 -9.77 19.54 -2.08
CA TYR A 307 -9.31 19.08 -3.40
C TYR A 307 -9.80 17.65 -3.68
N CYS A 308 -9.88 17.27 -4.96
CA CYS A 308 -10.14 15.89 -5.34
C CYS A 308 -8.87 15.06 -5.23
N ILE A 309 -8.90 14.00 -4.39
CA ILE A 309 -7.73 13.14 -4.20
C ILE A 309 -7.35 12.39 -5.48
N THR A 310 -8.34 11.97 -6.28
CA THR A 310 -8.10 11.31 -7.58
C THR A 310 -7.34 12.23 -8.52
N ASP A 311 -7.78 13.48 -8.68
CA ASP A 311 -7.11 14.45 -9.56
C ASP A 311 -5.69 14.75 -9.07
N GLY A 312 -5.53 14.98 -7.75
CA GLY A 312 -4.21 15.23 -7.15
C GLY A 312 -3.23 14.09 -7.38
N LEU A 313 -3.68 12.84 -7.23
CA LEU A 313 -2.82 11.67 -7.45
C LEU A 313 -2.54 11.40 -8.94
N ILE A 314 -3.53 11.61 -9.83
CA ILE A 314 -3.36 11.49 -11.28
C ILE A 314 -2.40 12.57 -11.80
N ASN A 315 -2.54 13.81 -11.35
CA ASN A 315 -1.61 14.88 -11.71
C ASN A 315 -0.18 14.53 -11.30
N ALA A 316 0.00 14.09 -10.06
CA ALA A 316 1.31 13.69 -9.55
C ALA A 316 1.95 12.60 -10.40
N VAL A 317 1.26 11.48 -10.63
CA VAL A 317 1.82 10.35 -11.38
C VAL A 317 2.10 10.66 -12.84
N LYS A 318 1.36 11.60 -13.45
CA LYS A 318 1.61 12.13 -14.81
C LYS A 318 2.76 13.16 -14.86
N GLY A 319 3.39 13.46 -13.72
CA GLY A 319 4.51 14.40 -13.63
C GLY A 319 4.11 15.87 -13.45
N ASN A 320 2.83 16.18 -13.25
CA ASN A 320 2.35 17.50 -12.89
C ASN A 320 2.47 17.70 -11.37
N VAL A 321 3.71 17.62 -10.88
CA VAL A 321 4.02 17.52 -9.45
C VAL A 321 3.64 18.78 -8.65
N ASP A 322 3.62 19.94 -9.30
CA ASP A 322 3.23 21.21 -8.66
C ASP A 322 1.69 21.33 -8.48
N GLU A 323 0.90 20.49 -9.15
CA GLU A 323 -0.56 20.40 -9.07
C GLU A 323 -1.01 19.04 -8.55
N GLY A 324 -0.11 18.26 -7.97
CA GLY A 324 -0.35 16.88 -7.56
C GLY A 324 0.00 16.61 -6.10
N LEU A 325 -0.63 15.57 -5.55
CA LEU A 325 -0.37 15.05 -4.22
C LEU A 325 0.70 13.96 -4.26
N LEU A 326 1.84 14.20 -3.62
CA LEU A 326 2.98 13.28 -3.58
C LEU A 326 3.08 12.58 -2.22
N PHE A 327 2.43 11.45 -2.07
CA PHE A 327 2.54 10.64 -0.86
C PHE A 327 3.91 9.98 -0.72
N CYS A 328 4.44 9.96 0.50
CA CYS A 328 5.74 9.34 0.81
C CYS A 328 5.83 8.93 2.29
N GLY A 329 6.73 8.03 2.63
CA GLY A 329 7.08 7.68 4.01
C GLY A 329 7.99 8.71 4.67
N ALA A 330 8.16 8.63 5.98
CA ALA A 330 8.94 9.57 6.78
C ALA A 330 10.41 9.70 6.36
N LYS A 331 10.99 8.65 5.77
CA LYS A 331 12.38 8.61 5.33
C LYS A 331 12.55 8.83 3.81
N ALA A 332 11.56 9.38 3.09
CA ALA A 332 11.61 9.58 1.63
C ALA A 332 12.79 10.45 1.20
N TRP A 333 13.13 11.45 2.00
CA TRP A 333 14.23 12.41 1.78
C TRP A 333 15.63 11.77 1.69
N LYS A 334 15.77 10.52 2.10
CA LYS A 334 17.04 9.79 2.02
C LYS A 334 17.37 9.25 0.63
N ALA A 335 16.45 9.36 -0.32
CA ALA A 335 16.69 8.92 -1.69
C ALA A 335 17.60 9.91 -2.42
N GLU A 336 18.75 9.45 -2.91
CA GLU A 336 19.78 10.31 -3.53
C GLU A 336 19.83 10.14 -5.05
N ARG A 337 19.43 8.99 -5.57
CA ARG A 337 19.49 8.67 -7.00
C ARG A 337 18.39 7.68 -7.40
N LEU A 338 18.15 7.56 -8.69
CA LEU A 338 17.40 6.43 -9.22
C LEU A 338 18.21 5.15 -9.03
N GLN A 339 17.49 4.08 -8.66
CA GLN A 339 18.02 2.73 -8.49
C GLN A 339 17.20 1.75 -9.31
N THR A 340 17.72 0.56 -9.53
CA THR A 340 16.91 -0.56 -9.98
C THR A 340 16.22 -1.23 -8.76
N VAL A 341 15.16 -2.00 -9.02
CA VAL A 341 14.52 -2.84 -7.98
C VAL A 341 15.55 -3.76 -7.31
N GLN A 342 16.48 -4.33 -8.08
CA GLN A 342 17.51 -5.22 -7.55
C GLN A 342 18.47 -4.49 -6.61
N GLU A 343 18.90 -3.27 -6.94
CA GLU A 343 19.74 -2.45 -6.06
C GLU A 343 19.04 -2.14 -4.74
N VAL A 344 17.75 -1.78 -4.78
CA VAL A 344 16.97 -1.55 -3.56
C VAL A 344 16.90 -2.80 -2.69
N ILE A 345 16.71 -3.98 -3.28
CA ILE A 345 16.71 -5.24 -2.54
C ILE A 345 18.08 -5.52 -1.91
N ASN A 346 19.16 -5.32 -2.65
CA ASN A 346 20.52 -5.51 -2.15
C ASN A 346 20.89 -4.54 -1.01
N ASP A 347 20.34 -3.33 -1.00
CA ASP A 347 20.53 -2.36 0.09
C ASP A 347 19.80 -2.77 1.38
N LEU A 348 18.71 -3.55 1.24
CA LEU A 348 17.90 -3.99 2.37
C LEU A 348 18.41 -5.30 2.98
N PHE A 349 18.94 -6.20 2.16
CA PHE A 349 19.39 -7.56 2.55
C PHE A 349 20.87 -7.82 2.19
#